data_9d9ae629b943b65426f5d94739cc3b92
#
_entry.id   9d9ae629b943b65426f5d94739cc3b92
#
_cell.length_a   1.000
_cell.length_b   1.000
_cell.length_c   1.000
_cell.angle_alpha   90.00
_cell.angle_beta   90.00
_cell.angle_gamma   90.00
#
_symmetry.space_group_name_H-M   'P 1'
#
loop_
_entity.id
_entity.type
_entity.pdbx_description
1 polymer ?
#
loop_
_entity_poly.entity_id
_entity_poly.type
_entity_poly.pdbx_seq_one_letter_code
_entity_poly.pdbx_strand_id
1 'polypeptide(L)'
;MRKHPCISLSDKQRAHLEYLLDNLRERIEAEDVQEVNLQQQRLTLELIKSMGQTFCYEILNMYFANQPMQPLPQNKKDVIFQNFMLALFRLYRKERDVAYYARMQHITPRYFSTIIKEKSGNSALQWIVQMVITEAKQLLEGSDLSIKEIADQLNFPTQSFFGKYFKAICGDFT
;
A
#
# COMPACT_ATOMS: atom_id res chain seq x y z
N MET A 1 13.49 7.52 -25.44
CA MET A 1 14.01 8.34 -24.32
C MET A 1 12.96 8.32 -23.21
N ARG A 2 13.26 7.72 -22.06
CA ARG A 2 12.38 7.80 -20.87
C ARG A 2 12.51 9.23 -20.32
N LYS A 3 11.44 10.01 -20.40
CA LYS A 3 11.38 11.31 -19.69
C LYS A 3 11.39 11.00 -18.20
N HIS A 4 12.44 11.39 -17.51
CA HIS A 4 12.44 11.40 -16.06
C HIS A 4 11.33 12.36 -15.60
N PRO A 5 10.44 11.96 -14.69
CA PRO A 5 9.42 12.85 -14.18
C PRO A 5 10.09 13.89 -13.26
N CYS A 6 10.46 15.03 -13.84
CA CYS A 6 10.92 16.18 -13.06
C CYS A 6 9.76 17.11 -12.80
N ILE A 7 9.60 17.55 -11.57
CA ILE A 7 8.60 18.54 -11.16
C ILE A 7 9.33 19.83 -10.84
N SER A 8 8.86 20.95 -11.42
CA SER A 8 9.28 22.27 -10.98
C SER A 8 8.45 22.68 -9.77
N LEU A 9 9.10 22.87 -8.64
CA LEU A 9 8.47 23.34 -7.41
C LEU A 9 8.57 24.86 -7.33
N SER A 10 7.51 25.54 -6.89
CA SER A 10 7.56 26.92 -6.47
C SER A 10 8.35 27.06 -5.16
N ASP A 11 8.84 28.27 -4.86
CA ASP A 11 9.61 28.51 -3.63
C ASP A 11 8.79 28.17 -2.36
N LYS A 12 7.48 28.44 -2.37
CA LYS A 12 6.58 28.06 -1.27
C LYS A 12 6.45 26.54 -1.11
N GLN A 13 6.35 25.80 -2.21
CA GLN A 13 6.27 24.34 -2.19
C GLN A 13 7.58 23.71 -1.69
N ARG A 14 8.71 24.28 -2.13
CA ARG A 14 10.04 23.84 -1.68
C ARG A 14 10.18 24.06 -0.17
N ALA A 15 9.91 25.28 0.32
CA ALA A 15 9.99 25.60 1.73
C ALA A 15 9.07 24.70 2.59
N HIS A 16 7.89 24.37 2.09
CA HIS A 16 6.96 23.46 2.79
C HIS A 16 7.51 22.04 2.88
N LEU A 17 8.08 21.50 1.79
CA LEU A 17 8.69 20.16 1.81
C LEU A 17 9.94 20.11 2.70
N GLU A 18 10.78 21.14 2.67
CA GLU A 18 11.96 21.28 3.54
C GLU A 18 11.50 21.28 5.02
N TYR A 19 10.50 22.06 5.37
CA TYR A 19 9.93 22.08 6.72
C TYR A 19 9.43 20.68 7.17
N LEU A 20 8.73 19.94 6.32
CA LEU A 20 8.26 18.59 6.64
C LEU A 20 9.42 17.60 6.82
N LEU A 21 10.46 17.72 6.00
CA LEU A 21 11.67 16.88 6.10
C LEU A 21 12.45 17.18 7.38
N ASP A 22 12.62 18.44 7.73
CA ASP A 22 13.37 18.84 8.93
C ASP A 22 12.64 18.36 10.19
N ASN A 23 11.32 18.52 10.26
CA ASN A 23 10.52 17.97 11.36
C ASN A 23 10.64 16.43 11.48
N LEU A 24 10.67 15.73 10.35
CA LEU A 24 10.84 14.28 10.34
C LEU A 24 12.23 13.88 10.82
N ARG A 25 13.28 14.61 10.36
CA ARG A 25 14.66 14.39 10.75
C ARG A 25 14.88 14.62 12.24
N GLU A 26 14.41 15.75 12.77
CA GLU A 26 14.50 16.07 14.20
C GLU A 26 13.88 14.99 15.09
N ARG A 27 12.78 14.38 14.64
CA ARG A 27 12.14 13.30 15.38
C ARG A 27 12.92 12.00 15.36
N ILE A 28 13.52 11.66 14.23
CA ILE A 28 14.36 10.47 14.08
C ILE A 28 15.63 10.63 14.94
N GLU A 29 16.26 11.81 14.90
CA GLU A 29 17.49 12.10 15.67
C GLU A 29 17.21 12.15 17.19
N ALA A 30 16.04 12.63 17.61
CA ALA A 30 15.66 12.66 19.02
C ALA A 30 15.43 11.26 19.63
N GLU A 31 15.11 10.25 18.83
CA GLU A 31 14.88 8.87 19.30
C GLU A 31 16.18 8.16 19.68
N ASP A 32 17.31 8.52 19.07
CA ASP A 32 18.62 7.92 19.34
C ASP A 32 19.21 8.31 20.73
N VAL A 33 18.59 9.24 21.45
CA VAL A 33 19.24 9.90 22.61
C VAL A 33 18.59 9.58 23.96
N GLN A 34 17.42 8.92 24.03
CA GLN A 34 16.71 8.74 25.30
C GLN A 34 16.41 7.27 25.62
N GLU A 35 16.64 6.87 26.91
CA GLU A 35 16.04 5.70 27.53
C GLU A 35 14.52 5.94 27.69
N VAL A 36 13.77 5.62 26.65
CA VAL A 36 12.33 5.90 26.56
C VAL A 36 11.54 4.64 26.87
N ASN A 37 10.43 4.79 27.57
CA ASN A 37 9.45 3.74 27.84
C ASN A 37 8.97 3.13 26.52
N LEU A 38 8.81 1.79 26.46
CA LEU A 38 8.33 1.04 25.30
C LEU A 38 7.05 1.61 24.65
N GLN A 39 6.12 2.14 25.46
CA GLN A 39 4.90 2.77 24.94
C GLN A 39 5.21 4.07 24.19
N GLN A 40 6.15 4.85 24.69
CA GLN A 40 6.55 6.10 24.06
C GLN A 40 7.28 5.83 22.75
N GLN A 41 8.16 4.83 22.69
CA GLN A 41 8.83 4.40 21.47
C GLN A 41 7.83 3.99 20.38
N ARG A 42 6.80 3.19 20.74
CA ARG A 42 5.73 2.81 19.80
C ARG A 42 4.98 4.02 19.26
N LEU A 43 4.61 4.97 20.10
CA LEU A 43 3.93 6.20 19.69
C LEU A 43 4.81 7.05 18.77
N THR A 44 6.10 7.16 19.07
CA THR A 44 7.05 7.89 18.24
C THR A 44 7.21 7.24 16.87
N LEU A 45 7.31 5.92 16.79
CA LEU A 45 7.37 5.18 15.54
C LEU A 45 6.11 5.39 14.70
N GLU A 46 4.91 5.33 15.28
CA GLU A 46 3.66 5.59 14.55
C GLU A 46 3.57 7.04 14.09
N LEU A 47 4.08 7.98 14.87
CA LEU A 47 4.17 9.38 14.50
C LEU A 47 5.12 9.59 13.31
N ILE A 48 6.32 8.99 13.33
CA ILE A 48 7.29 9.03 12.23
C ILE A 48 6.68 8.44 10.95
N LYS A 49 5.99 7.28 11.05
CA LYS A 49 5.28 6.68 9.92
C LYS A 49 4.21 7.61 9.35
N SER A 50 3.41 8.24 10.22
CA SER A 50 2.36 9.18 9.80
C SER A 50 2.93 10.42 9.12
N MET A 51 4.04 10.96 9.64
CA MET A 51 4.74 12.10 9.04
C MET A 51 5.33 11.74 7.67
N GLY A 52 5.93 10.54 7.53
CA GLY A 52 6.42 10.02 6.26
C GLY A 52 5.30 9.85 5.23
N GLN A 53 4.13 9.36 5.64
CA GLN A 53 2.96 9.26 4.78
C GLN A 53 2.48 10.66 4.33
N THR A 54 2.40 11.62 5.25
CA THR A 54 2.02 13.00 4.93
C THR A 54 2.97 13.60 3.91
N PHE A 55 4.27 13.44 4.09
CA PHE A 55 5.28 13.89 3.14
C PHE A 55 5.10 13.29 1.74
N CYS A 56 4.85 11.98 1.66
CA CYS A 56 4.56 11.32 0.38
C CYS A 56 3.29 11.86 -0.29
N TYR A 57 2.22 12.07 0.49
CA TYR A 57 0.98 12.64 -0.06
C TYR A 57 1.15 14.06 -0.54
N GLU A 58 1.94 14.88 0.15
CA GLU A 58 2.23 16.25 -0.29
C GLU A 58 3.01 16.26 -1.61
N ILE A 59 4.01 15.39 -1.77
CA ILE A 59 4.72 15.25 -3.05
C ILE A 59 3.76 14.84 -4.17
N LEU A 60 2.89 13.85 -3.92
CA LEU A 60 1.90 13.41 -4.90
C LEU A 60 0.91 14.53 -5.24
N ASN A 61 0.43 15.25 -4.23
CA ASN A 61 -0.47 16.38 -4.41
C ASN A 61 0.16 17.48 -5.29
N MET A 62 1.41 17.84 -5.00
CA MET A 62 2.17 18.81 -5.80
C MET A 62 2.43 18.29 -7.23
N TYR A 63 2.71 17.00 -7.37
CA TYR A 63 2.89 16.36 -8.68
C TYR A 63 1.63 16.50 -9.53
N PHE A 64 0.47 16.14 -8.98
CA PHE A 64 -0.80 16.21 -9.71
C PHE A 64 -1.29 17.64 -9.92
N ALA A 65 -1.02 18.55 -8.99
CA ALA A 65 -1.39 19.96 -9.13
C ALA A 65 -0.59 20.68 -10.25
N ASN A 66 0.67 20.29 -10.44
CA ASN A 66 1.56 20.88 -11.46
C ASN A 66 1.47 20.21 -12.83
N GLN A 67 0.74 19.09 -12.95
CA GLN A 67 0.46 18.49 -14.25
C GLN A 67 -0.71 19.24 -14.90
N PRO A 68 -0.57 19.75 -16.15
CA PRO A 68 -1.75 20.19 -16.87
C PRO A 68 -2.69 19.00 -16.92
N MET A 69 -3.89 19.14 -16.34
CA MET A 69 -4.97 18.18 -16.48
C MET A 69 -5.39 18.12 -17.96
N GLN A 70 -4.59 17.47 -18.77
CA GLN A 70 -5.13 16.85 -19.95
C GLN A 70 -5.86 15.63 -19.41
N PRO A 71 -7.18 15.50 -19.64
CA PRO A 71 -7.82 14.22 -19.46
C PRO A 71 -7.04 13.28 -20.37
N LEU A 72 -6.18 12.47 -19.77
CA LEU A 72 -5.58 11.34 -20.48
C LEU A 72 -6.75 10.65 -21.17
N PRO A 73 -6.66 10.38 -22.48
CA PRO A 73 -7.65 9.52 -23.12
C PRO A 73 -7.63 8.23 -22.31
N GLN A 74 -8.58 8.13 -21.37
CA GLN A 74 -8.65 6.99 -20.47
C GLN A 74 -9.04 5.82 -21.33
N ASN A 75 -8.04 5.11 -21.81
CA ASN A 75 -8.30 3.81 -22.42
C ASN A 75 -9.10 3.02 -21.41
N LYS A 76 -10.23 2.46 -21.83
CA LYS A 76 -11.12 1.65 -20.99
C LYS A 76 -10.35 0.66 -20.11
N LYS A 77 -9.23 0.13 -20.59
CA LYS A 77 -8.34 -0.76 -19.86
C LYS A 77 -7.64 -0.07 -18.66
N ASP A 78 -7.28 1.20 -18.79
CA ASP A 78 -6.66 1.97 -17.70
C ASP A 78 -7.65 2.21 -16.57
N VAL A 79 -8.89 2.54 -16.92
CA VAL A 79 -9.99 2.69 -15.95
C VAL A 79 -10.24 1.37 -15.20
N ILE A 80 -10.27 0.25 -15.92
CA ILE A 80 -10.45 -1.08 -15.32
C ILE A 80 -9.33 -1.38 -14.32
N PHE A 81 -8.09 -1.10 -14.68
CA PHE A 81 -6.93 -1.32 -13.81
C PHE A 81 -6.97 -0.41 -12.57
N GLN A 82 -7.24 0.89 -12.74
CA GLN A 82 -7.36 1.83 -11.62
C GLN A 82 -8.48 1.43 -10.65
N ASN A 83 -9.66 1.09 -11.17
CA ASN A 83 -10.79 0.63 -10.36
C ASN A 83 -10.45 -0.66 -9.59
N PHE A 84 -9.71 -1.58 -10.22
CA PHE A 84 -9.21 -2.77 -9.53
C PHE A 84 -8.30 -2.41 -8.37
N MET A 85 -7.31 -1.55 -8.58
CA MET A 85 -6.37 -1.16 -7.52
C MET A 85 -7.10 -0.48 -6.35
N LEU A 86 -8.03 0.42 -6.62
CA LEU A 86 -8.85 1.07 -5.59
C LEU A 86 -9.72 0.06 -4.82
N ALA A 87 -10.36 -0.87 -5.52
CA ALA A 87 -11.17 -1.91 -4.88
C ALA A 87 -10.29 -2.88 -4.07
N LEU A 88 -9.14 -3.27 -4.61
CA LEU A 88 -8.19 -4.14 -3.94
C LEU A 88 -7.74 -3.55 -2.60
N PHE A 89 -7.30 -2.29 -2.57
CA PHE A 89 -6.87 -1.61 -1.34
C PHE A 89 -7.94 -1.62 -0.24
N ARG A 90 -9.21 -1.58 -0.62
CA ARG A 90 -10.33 -1.57 0.34
C ARG A 90 -10.78 -2.96 0.77
N LEU A 91 -10.61 -3.96 -0.08
CA LEU A 91 -11.32 -5.24 0.04
C LEU A 91 -10.42 -6.47 0.17
N TYR A 92 -9.09 -6.38 -0.03
CA TYR A 92 -8.20 -7.55 -0.05
C TYR A 92 -8.26 -8.43 1.21
N ARG A 93 -8.62 -7.85 2.36
CA ARG A 93 -8.83 -8.62 3.59
C ARG A 93 -10.06 -9.52 3.52
N LYS A 94 -11.11 -9.06 2.83
CA LYS A 94 -12.42 -9.74 2.76
C LYS A 94 -12.57 -10.56 1.49
N GLU A 95 -12.11 -10.03 0.36
CA GLU A 95 -12.36 -10.57 -0.96
C GLU A 95 -11.06 -10.99 -1.65
N ARG A 96 -10.90 -12.29 -1.86
CA ARG A 96 -9.73 -12.88 -2.51
C ARG A 96 -10.06 -13.52 -3.87
N ASP A 97 -11.35 -13.53 -4.24
CA ASP A 97 -11.80 -14.07 -5.52
C ASP A 97 -11.65 -13.04 -6.65
N VAL A 98 -10.84 -13.36 -7.66
CA VAL A 98 -10.65 -12.53 -8.85
C VAL A 98 -11.98 -12.26 -9.57
N ALA A 99 -12.90 -13.25 -9.57
CA ALA A 99 -14.20 -13.10 -10.20
C ALA A 99 -15.06 -12.03 -9.51
N TYR A 100 -14.88 -11.82 -8.20
CA TYR A 100 -15.56 -10.75 -7.49
C TYR A 100 -15.19 -9.37 -8.05
N TYR A 101 -13.92 -9.08 -8.23
CA TYR A 101 -13.43 -7.80 -8.79
C TYR A 101 -13.85 -7.59 -10.24
N ALA A 102 -13.94 -8.67 -11.02
CA ALA A 102 -14.44 -8.62 -12.39
C ALA A 102 -15.94 -8.29 -12.44
N ARG A 103 -16.73 -8.91 -11.55
CA ARG A 103 -18.19 -8.64 -11.42
C ARG A 103 -18.46 -7.19 -11.02
N MET A 104 -17.69 -6.62 -10.11
CA MET A 104 -17.81 -5.21 -9.72
C MET A 104 -17.70 -4.25 -10.92
N GLN A 105 -16.98 -4.66 -11.97
CA GLN A 105 -16.78 -3.86 -13.17
C GLN A 105 -17.63 -4.33 -14.36
N HIS A 106 -18.58 -5.23 -14.12
CA HIS A 106 -19.51 -5.76 -15.14
C HIS A 106 -18.78 -6.38 -16.35
N ILE A 107 -17.65 -7.06 -16.12
CA ILE A 107 -16.87 -7.74 -17.16
C ILE A 107 -16.57 -9.19 -16.76
N THR A 108 -16.20 -10.00 -17.76
CA THR A 108 -15.87 -11.40 -17.52
C THR A 108 -14.53 -11.54 -16.78
N PRO A 109 -14.34 -12.53 -15.88
CA PRO A 109 -13.08 -12.77 -15.16
C PRO A 109 -11.90 -12.96 -16.11
N ARG A 110 -12.11 -13.59 -17.27
CA ARG A 110 -11.07 -13.81 -18.27
C ARG A 110 -10.58 -12.49 -18.87
N TYR A 111 -11.50 -11.63 -19.30
CA TYR A 111 -11.16 -10.32 -19.86
C TYR A 111 -10.51 -9.42 -18.81
N PHE A 112 -11.04 -9.41 -17.60
CA PHE A 112 -10.47 -8.71 -16.47
C PHE A 112 -9.01 -9.13 -16.21
N SER A 113 -8.75 -10.44 -16.06
CA SER A 113 -7.42 -10.98 -15.78
C SER A 113 -6.41 -10.63 -16.88
N THR A 114 -6.85 -10.64 -18.14
CA THR A 114 -6.03 -10.23 -19.28
C THR A 114 -5.60 -8.77 -19.15
N ILE A 115 -6.53 -7.87 -18.82
CA ILE A 115 -6.24 -6.44 -18.68
C ILE A 115 -5.28 -6.18 -17.52
N ILE A 116 -5.53 -6.78 -16.35
CA ILE A 116 -4.69 -6.58 -15.18
C ILE A 116 -3.25 -7.03 -15.49
N LYS A 117 -3.08 -8.19 -16.09
CA LYS A 117 -1.75 -8.70 -16.47
C LYS A 117 -1.07 -7.83 -17.52
N GLU A 118 -1.80 -7.38 -18.53
CA GLU A 118 -1.28 -6.48 -19.58
C GLU A 118 -0.79 -5.15 -19.00
N LYS A 119 -1.53 -4.58 -18.05
CA LYS A 119 -1.23 -3.26 -17.48
C LYS A 119 -0.15 -3.28 -16.39
N SER A 120 -0.03 -4.34 -15.63
CA SER A 120 0.86 -4.40 -14.46
C SER A 120 1.99 -5.44 -14.55
N GLY A 121 1.94 -6.35 -15.52
CA GLY A 121 2.83 -7.50 -15.58
C GLY A 121 2.43 -8.64 -14.63
N ASN A 122 1.67 -8.37 -13.58
CA ASN A 122 1.21 -9.35 -12.59
C ASN A 122 -0.24 -9.73 -12.82
N SER A 123 -0.60 -10.98 -12.48
CA SER A 123 -1.99 -11.39 -12.47
C SER A 123 -2.76 -10.73 -11.32
N ALA A 124 -4.09 -10.61 -11.47
CA ALA A 124 -4.94 -10.10 -10.39
C ALA A 124 -4.80 -10.91 -9.10
N LEU A 125 -4.67 -12.23 -9.20
CA LEU A 125 -4.43 -13.10 -8.04
C LEU A 125 -3.10 -12.78 -7.35
N GLN A 126 -2.02 -12.56 -8.12
CA GLN A 126 -0.72 -12.18 -7.55
C GLN A 126 -0.81 -10.87 -6.76
N TRP A 127 -1.54 -9.87 -7.26
CA TRP A 127 -1.78 -8.63 -6.55
C TRP A 127 -2.53 -8.84 -5.23
N ILE A 128 -3.60 -9.64 -5.25
CA ILE A 128 -4.38 -9.97 -4.05
C ILE A 128 -3.51 -10.69 -3.01
N VAL A 129 -2.79 -11.72 -3.45
CA VAL A 129 -1.87 -12.50 -2.60
C VAL A 129 -0.79 -11.59 -1.99
N GLN A 130 -0.17 -10.75 -2.79
CA GLN A 130 0.88 -9.84 -2.33
C GLN A 130 0.38 -8.88 -1.25
N MET A 131 -0.81 -8.30 -1.42
CA MET A 131 -1.41 -7.41 -0.40
C MET A 131 -1.65 -8.14 0.92
N VAL A 132 -2.25 -9.33 0.87
CA VAL A 132 -2.54 -10.14 2.06
C VAL A 132 -1.25 -10.55 2.78
N ILE A 133 -0.24 -11.02 2.04
CA ILE A 133 1.03 -11.47 2.63
C ILE A 133 1.84 -10.31 3.19
N THR A 134 1.85 -9.16 2.51
CA THR A 134 2.56 -7.97 3.01
C THR A 134 1.99 -7.54 4.35
N GLU A 135 0.66 -7.47 4.48
CA GLU A 135 0.02 -7.14 5.75
C GLU A 135 0.23 -8.22 6.81
N ALA A 136 0.13 -9.50 6.44
CA ALA A 136 0.39 -10.60 7.36
C ALA A 136 1.80 -10.51 7.98
N LYS A 137 2.82 -10.21 7.17
CA LYS A 137 4.19 -10.00 7.66
C LYS A 137 4.28 -8.81 8.60
N GLN A 138 3.67 -7.68 8.24
CA GLN A 138 3.66 -6.49 9.10
C GLN A 138 3.01 -6.75 10.46
N LEU A 139 1.92 -7.51 10.48
CA LEU A 139 1.24 -7.88 11.72
C LEU A 139 2.06 -8.87 12.56
N LEU A 140 2.71 -9.85 11.92
CA LEU A 140 3.56 -10.84 12.60
C LEU A 140 4.82 -10.20 13.22
N GLU A 141 5.41 -9.20 12.57
CA GLU A 141 6.65 -8.56 12.98
C GLU A 141 6.41 -7.34 13.90
N GLY A 142 5.31 -6.63 13.69
CA GLY A 142 5.08 -5.31 14.28
C GLY A 142 3.93 -5.22 15.28
N SER A 143 3.29 -6.33 15.66
CA SER A 143 2.19 -6.32 16.64
C SER A 143 2.32 -7.43 17.68
N ASP A 144 1.63 -7.26 18.81
CA ASP A 144 1.54 -8.28 19.86
C ASP A 144 0.35 -9.24 19.64
N LEU A 145 -0.24 -9.22 18.44
CA LEU A 145 -1.38 -10.05 18.11
C LEU A 145 -0.98 -11.53 18.03
N SER A 146 -1.79 -12.40 18.59
CA SER A 146 -1.66 -13.83 18.40
C SER A 146 -1.92 -14.20 16.93
N ILE A 147 -1.40 -15.33 16.48
CA ILE A 147 -1.65 -15.83 15.12
C ILE A 147 -3.14 -16.01 14.83
N LYS A 148 -3.93 -16.32 15.86
CA LYS A 148 -5.39 -16.42 15.75
C LYS A 148 -6.01 -15.04 15.45
N GLU A 149 -5.64 -14.01 16.19
CA GLU A 149 -6.13 -12.65 15.98
C GLU A 149 -5.72 -12.10 14.62
N ILE A 150 -4.49 -12.39 14.17
CA ILE A 150 -4.04 -12.04 12.81
C ILE A 150 -4.90 -12.75 11.74
N ALA A 151 -5.18 -14.04 11.92
CA ALA A 151 -6.04 -14.78 11.01
C ALA A 151 -7.46 -14.18 10.96
N ASP A 152 -8.02 -13.82 12.12
CA ASP A 152 -9.35 -13.18 12.23
C ASP A 152 -9.34 -11.79 11.58
N GLN A 153 -8.32 -10.97 11.83
CA GLN A 153 -8.18 -9.63 11.24
C GLN A 153 -8.05 -9.67 9.72
N LEU A 154 -7.34 -10.67 9.21
CA LEU A 154 -7.19 -10.91 7.77
C LEU A 154 -8.37 -11.71 7.19
N ASN A 155 -9.43 -11.95 7.97
CA ASN A 155 -10.63 -12.66 7.54
C ASN A 155 -10.34 -14.06 6.97
N PHE A 156 -9.49 -14.83 7.66
CA PHE A 156 -9.33 -16.26 7.38
C PHE A 156 -10.29 -17.08 8.22
N PRO A 157 -10.82 -18.19 7.68
CA PRO A 157 -11.79 -19.03 8.41
C PRO A 157 -11.24 -19.62 9.71
N THR A 158 -9.96 -19.92 9.75
CA THR A 158 -9.26 -20.48 10.93
C THR A 158 -7.78 -20.11 10.89
N GLN A 159 -7.14 -20.12 12.08
CA GLN A 159 -5.68 -20.00 12.22
C GLN A 159 -4.92 -21.03 11.37
N SER A 160 -5.39 -22.28 11.34
CA SER A 160 -4.75 -23.36 10.56
C SER A 160 -4.82 -23.09 9.06
N PHE A 161 -5.91 -22.48 8.58
CA PHE A 161 -6.04 -22.12 7.18
C PHE A 161 -5.09 -20.96 6.82
N PHE A 162 -5.01 -19.96 7.67
CA PHE A 162 -4.03 -18.88 7.53
C PHE A 162 -2.59 -19.41 7.49
N GLY A 163 -2.21 -20.26 8.46
CA GLY A 163 -0.87 -20.84 8.50
C GLY A 163 -0.50 -21.62 7.24
N LYS A 164 -1.41 -22.47 6.73
CA LYS A 164 -1.20 -23.17 5.46
C LYS A 164 -1.06 -22.23 4.27
N TYR A 165 -1.91 -21.21 4.20
CA TYR A 165 -1.87 -20.20 3.14
C TYR A 165 -0.55 -19.42 3.16
N PHE A 166 -0.16 -18.93 4.34
CA PHE A 166 1.07 -18.17 4.52
C PHE A 166 2.31 -18.99 4.18
N LYS A 167 2.39 -20.22 4.69
CA LYS A 167 3.48 -21.16 4.42
C LYS A 167 3.58 -21.52 2.92
N ALA A 168 2.47 -21.76 2.25
CA ALA A 168 2.45 -22.07 0.82
C ALA A 168 3.03 -20.96 -0.06
N ILE A 169 2.95 -19.69 0.37
CA ILE A 169 3.39 -18.54 -0.41
C ILE A 169 4.79 -18.05 0.01
N CYS A 170 5.08 -18.05 1.30
CA CYS A 170 6.34 -17.55 1.85
C CYS A 170 7.41 -18.63 2.00
N GLY A 171 7.05 -19.92 1.87
CA GLY A 171 7.92 -21.03 2.23
C GLY A 171 8.02 -21.24 3.74
N ASP A 172 8.87 -22.19 4.17
CA ASP A 172 9.12 -22.40 5.58
C ASP A 172 9.93 -21.20 6.12
N PHE A 173 9.30 -20.38 6.95
CA PHE A 173 10.02 -19.51 7.86
C PHE A 173 10.65 -20.41 8.94
N THR A 174 11.89 -20.77 8.73
CA THR A 174 12.80 -21.26 9.78
C THR A 174 13.52 -20.06 10.35
#